data_b82812f935c54ebf86337c00d59eec41
#
_entry.id   b82812f935c54ebf86337c00d59eec41
#
_cell.length_a   1.000
_cell.length_b   1.000
_cell.length_c   1.000
_cell.angle_alpha   90.00
_cell.angle_beta   90.00
_cell.angle_gamma   90.00
#
_symmetry.space_group_name_H-M   'P 1'
#
loop_
_entity.id
_entity.type
_entity.pdbx_description
1 polymer ?
#
loop_
_entity_poly.entity_id
_entity_poly.type
_entity_poly.pdbx_seq_one_letter_code
_entity_poly.pdbx_strand_id
1 'polypeptide(L)'
;MRSWSGLIDRQSGPVVLVGHSYGGAIITEAGNDPKVAALVYIAAFAPDTGESCATIEKALPPATKGIKSTDDGYFYIDPVVFHADFAADVPETKAAFMAESQVLISGDSFTSAIKSPAWKSKPSWYMVATADRSINPDQERMMAKRANAKTIEVNSSHVAYISHPKETAKLIEQAATSAPVHQ
;
A
#
# COMPACT_ATOMS: atom_id res chain seq x y z
N MET A 1 7.79 -12.49 14.68
CA MET A 1 7.74 -11.92 13.31
C MET A 1 8.77 -12.62 12.45
N ARG A 2 8.38 -13.27 11.35
CA ARG A 2 9.36 -13.70 10.34
C ARG A 2 9.86 -12.43 9.66
N SER A 3 11.17 -12.21 9.78
CA SER A 3 11.81 -11.01 9.24
C SER A 3 11.66 -10.95 7.72
N TRP A 4 11.13 -9.84 7.18
CA TRP A 4 11.08 -9.54 5.74
C TRP A 4 12.49 -9.55 5.12
N SER A 5 13.54 -9.31 5.93
CA SER A 5 14.94 -9.42 5.53
C SER A 5 15.25 -10.76 4.88
N GLY A 6 14.71 -11.86 5.36
CA GLY A 6 14.97 -13.19 4.78
C GLY A 6 14.48 -13.37 3.34
N LEU A 7 13.50 -12.58 2.86
CA LEU A 7 13.08 -12.59 1.45
C LEU A 7 13.99 -11.70 0.59
N ILE A 8 14.35 -10.54 1.10
CA ILE A 8 15.26 -9.59 0.45
C ILE A 8 16.66 -10.21 0.32
N ASP A 9 17.15 -10.87 1.37
CA ASP A 9 18.46 -11.52 1.40
C ASP A 9 18.66 -12.57 0.31
N ARG A 10 17.58 -13.25 -0.08
CA ARG A 10 17.60 -14.29 -1.14
C ARG A 10 17.73 -13.73 -2.56
N GLN A 11 17.56 -12.41 -2.73
CA GLN A 11 17.69 -11.80 -4.04
C GLN A 11 19.15 -11.55 -4.38
N SER A 12 19.55 -11.81 -5.63
CA SER A 12 20.93 -11.65 -6.11
C SER A 12 21.29 -10.24 -6.53
N GLY A 13 20.31 -9.33 -6.66
CA GLY A 13 20.48 -7.96 -7.13
C GLY A 13 19.69 -6.94 -6.31
N PRO A 14 19.68 -5.66 -6.75
CA PRO A 14 18.87 -4.62 -6.13
C PRO A 14 17.38 -4.95 -6.21
N VAL A 15 16.65 -4.61 -5.16
CA VAL A 15 15.23 -4.94 -4.97
C VAL A 15 14.38 -3.68 -5.06
N VAL A 16 13.28 -3.74 -5.81
CA VAL A 16 12.19 -2.77 -5.73
C VAL A 16 11.08 -3.38 -4.87
N LEU A 17 10.73 -2.71 -3.80
CA LEU A 17 9.58 -3.12 -2.98
C LEU A 17 8.31 -2.43 -3.47
N VAL A 18 7.26 -3.24 -3.68
CA VAL A 18 5.94 -2.75 -4.09
C VAL A 18 4.95 -3.05 -2.97
N GLY A 19 4.26 -2.02 -2.47
CA GLY A 19 3.26 -2.13 -1.42
C GLY A 19 1.91 -1.61 -1.87
N HIS A 20 0.86 -2.43 -1.71
CA HIS A 20 -0.53 -2.02 -1.85
C HIS A 20 -1.17 -1.87 -0.47
N SER A 21 -1.96 -0.84 -0.28
CA SER A 21 -2.73 -0.64 0.95
C SER A 21 -1.84 -0.66 2.20
N TYR A 22 -2.15 -1.50 3.19
CA TYR A 22 -1.31 -1.74 4.37
C TYR A 22 0.11 -2.20 4.01
N GLY A 23 0.29 -2.88 2.87
CA GLY A 23 1.61 -3.26 2.36
C GLY A 23 2.58 -2.08 2.19
N GLY A 24 2.05 -0.87 2.01
CA GLY A 24 2.83 0.36 1.99
C GLY A 24 3.52 0.65 3.33
N ALA A 25 2.85 0.45 4.46
CA ALA A 25 3.47 0.57 5.78
C ALA A 25 4.58 -0.47 5.97
N ILE A 26 4.38 -1.68 5.45
CA ILE A 26 5.39 -2.75 5.49
C ILE A 26 6.65 -2.35 4.72
N ILE A 27 6.50 -1.89 3.46
CA ILE A 27 7.68 -1.50 2.65
C ILE A 27 8.33 -0.22 3.18
N THR A 28 7.60 0.62 3.90
CA THR A 28 8.13 1.81 4.57
C THR A 28 9.18 1.44 5.62
N GLU A 29 8.99 0.35 6.37
CA GLU A 29 10.01 -0.16 7.32
C GLU A 29 11.03 -1.08 6.63
N ALA A 30 10.59 -2.04 5.81
CA ALA A 30 11.47 -3.01 5.16
C ALA A 30 12.42 -2.36 4.14
N GLY A 31 12.06 -1.21 3.61
CA GLY A 31 12.85 -0.46 2.64
C GLY A 31 14.19 0.08 3.16
N ASN A 32 14.43 0.03 4.47
CA ASN A 32 15.73 0.39 5.05
C ASN A 32 16.83 -0.63 4.77
N ASP A 33 16.49 -1.82 4.27
CA ASP A 33 17.47 -2.80 3.85
C ASP A 33 18.38 -2.22 2.75
N PRO A 34 19.71 -2.39 2.82
CA PRO A 34 20.64 -1.85 1.83
C PRO A 34 20.43 -2.38 0.41
N LYS A 35 19.88 -3.59 0.24
CA LYS A 35 19.53 -4.12 -1.08
C LYS A 35 18.31 -3.46 -1.73
N VAL A 36 17.50 -2.74 -0.94
CA VAL A 36 16.33 -2.05 -1.48
C VAL A 36 16.77 -0.78 -2.19
N ALA A 37 16.50 -0.73 -3.47
CA ALA A 37 16.87 0.38 -4.36
C ALA A 37 15.74 1.38 -4.56
N ALA A 38 14.47 0.96 -4.46
CA ALA A 38 13.32 1.83 -4.67
C ALA A 38 12.05 1.29 -3.98
N LEU A 39 11.08 2.19 -3.77
CA LEU A 39 9.77 1.89 -3.18
C LEU A 39 8.65 2.29 -4.16
N VAL A 40 7.65 1.44 -4.30
CA VAL A 40 6.45 1.71 -5.09
C VAL A 40 5.21 1.52 -4.22
N TYR A 41 4.44 2.57 -4.07
CA TYR A 41 3.19 2.60 -3.31
C TYR A 41 2.01 2.60 -4.29
N ILE A 42 1.04 1.72 -4.10
CA ILE A 42 -0.16 1.62 -4.94
C ILE A 42 -1.38 1.70 -4.03
N ALA A 43 -2.13 2.81 -4.06
CA ALA A 43 -3.25 3.04 -3.16
C ALA A 43 -2.89 2.61 -1.72
N ALA A 44 -1.82 3.20 -1.14
CA ALA A 44 -1.13 2.59 -0.01
C ALA A 44 -0.74 3.59 1.07
N PHE A 45 -0.63 3.10 2.30
CA PHE A 45 -0.09 3.89 3.41
C PHE A 45 1.42 4.11 3.26
N ALA A 46 1.87 5.35 3.46
CA ALA A 46 3.28 5.71 3.57
C ALA A 46 3.50 6.54 4.86
N PRO A 47 3.42 5.90 6.04
CA PRO A 47 3.50 6.60 7.32
C PRO A 47 4.86 7.25 7.57
N ASP A 48 4.87 8.34 8.35
CA ASP A 48 6.09 8.95 8.87
C ASP A 48 6.48 8.35 10.23
N THR A 49 7.61 8.76 10.76
CA THR A 49 8.08 8.38 12.09
C THR A 49 7.01 8.68 13.15
N GLY A 50 6.64 7.67 13.92
CA GLY A 50 5.61 7.76 14.96
C GLY A 50 4.17 7.64 14.47
N GLU A 51 3.93 7.65 13.15
CA GLU A 51 2.60 7.38 12.58
C GLU A 51 2.35 5.88 12.42
N SER A 52 1.08 5.51 12.49
CA SER A 52 0.56 4.19 12.09
C SER A 52 -0.55 4.38 11.06
N CYS A 53 -0.99 3.30 10.41
CA CYS A 53 -2.14 3.36 9.51
C CYS A 53 -3.37 3.90 10.23
N ALA A 54 -3.61 3.47 11.47
CA ALA A 54 -4.72 3.94 12.29
C ALA A 54 -4.67 5.45 12.59
N THR A 55 -3.49 6.02 12.88
CA THR A 55 -3.37 7.47 13.13
C THR A 55 -3.60 8.28 11.88
N ILE A 56 -3.17 7.77 10.73
CA ILE A 56 -3.39 8.37 9.42
C ILE A 56 -4.90 8.39 9.11
N GLU A 57 -5.60 7.25 9.19
CA GLU A 57 -7.04 7.19 8.94
C GLU A 57 -7.86 8.06 9.89
N LYS A 58 -7.42 8.18 11.14
CA LYS A 58 -8.09 9.07 12.11
C LYS A 58 -8.02 10.54 11.68
N ALA A 59 -6.93 10.96 11.06
CA ALA A 59 -6.75 12.34 10.60
C ALA A 59 -7.64 12.67 9.40
N LEU A 60 -7.81 11.71 8.47
CA LEU A 60 -8.68 11.86 7.30
C LEU A 60 -9.35 10.50 7.02
N PRO A 61 -10.54 10.26 7.59
CA PRO A 61 -11.20 8.96 7.54
C PRO A 61 -11.52 8.48 6.12
N PRO A 62 -11.51 7.14 5.89
CA PRO A 62 -11.95 6.56 4.64
C PRO A 62 -13.44 6.79 4.41
N ALA A 63 -13.88 6.75 3.15
CA ALA A 63 -15.29 6.88 2.78
C ALA A 63 -16.09 5.61 3.12
N THR A 64 -15.44 4.44 3.11
CA THR A 64 -16.08 3.18 3.47
C THR A 64 -16.54 3.17 4.93
N LYS A 65 -17.67 2.50 5.18
CA LYS A 65 -18.14 2.12 6.52
C LYS A 65 -18.14 0.61 6.72
N GLY A 66 -17.56 -0.10 5.75
CA GLY A 66 -17.53 -1.55 5.72
C GLY A 66 -16.38 -2.21 6.48
N ILE A 67 -15.49 -1.45 7.12
CA ILE A 67 -14.44 -2.03 7.94
C ILE A 67 -15.08 -2.64 9.19
N LYS A 68 -14.89 -3.93 9.38
CA LYS A 68 -15.38 -4.72 10.52
C LYS A 68 -14.22 -5.28 11.31
N SER A 69 -14.47 -5.60 12.58
CA SER A 69 -13.52 -6.31 13.44
C SER A 69 -14.09 -7.65 13.90
N THR A 70 -13.21 -8.63 14.06
CA THR A 70 -13.50 -9.87 14.75
C THR A 70 -13.31 -9.70 16.27
N ASP A 71 -13.84 -10.61 17.06
CA ASP A 71 -13.72 -10.58 18.55
C ASP A 71 -12.27 -10.74 19.02
N ASP A 72 -11.41 -11.36 18.22
CA ASP A 72 -9.98 -11.54 18.47
C ASP A 72 -9.09 -10.44 17.87
N GLY A 73 -9.70 -9.33 17.41
CA GLY A 73 -9.00 -8.10 17.07
C GLY A 73 -8.40 -8.03 15.66
N TYR A 74 -8.94 -8.80 14.71
CA TYR A 74 -8.59 -8.66 13.30
C TYR A 74 -9.62 -7.82 12.55
N PHE A 75 -9.19 -7.19 11.47
CA PHE A 75 -10.02 -6.37 10.59
C PHE A 75 -10.21 -7.01 9.21
N TYR A 76 -11.37 -6.75 8.63
CA TYR A 76 -11.74 -7.12 7.27
C TYR A 76 -12.74 -6.13 6.69
N ILE A 77 -12.97 -6.18 5.39
CA ILE A 77 -14.06 -5.41 4.74
C ILE A 77 -15.30 -6.32 4.67
N ASP A 78 -16.44 -5.80 5.12
CA ASP A 78 -17.73 -6.50 5.03
C ASP A 78 -17.99 -6.95 3.59
N PRO A 79 -18.17 -8.26 3.32
CA PRO A 79 -18.41 -8.78 1.97
C PRO A 79 -19.58 -8.09 1.25
N VAL A 80 -20.62 -7.63 1.99
CA VAL A 80 -21.80 -6.96 1.43
C VAL A 80 -21.43 -5.66 0.71
N VAL A 81 -20.45 -4.93 1.20
CA VAL A 81 -20.03 -3.64 0.62
C VAL A 81 -18.69 -3.73 -0.12
N PHE A 82 -18.04 -4.90 -0.11
CA PHE A 82 -16.69 -5.09 -0.63
C PHE A 82 -16.55 -4.62 -2.08
N HIS A 83 -17.50 -5.00 -2.96
CA HIS A 83 -17.47 -4.55 -4.35
C HIS A 83 -17.50 -3.03 -4.43
N ALA A 84 -18.51 -2.40 -3.82
CA ALA A 84 -18.71 -0.95 -3.93
C ALA A 84 -17.60 -0.12 -3.26
N ASP A 85 -17.02 -0.61 -2.15
CA ASP A 85 -16.10 0.18 -1.33
C ASP A 85 -14.63 -0.16 -1.52
N PHE A 86 -14.31 -1.34 -2.08
CA PHE A 86 -12.95 -1.82 -2.23
C PHE A 86 -12.55 -2.10 -3.69
N ALA A 87 -13.47 -2.66 -4.49
CA ALA A 87 -13.20 -3.18 -5.83
C ALA A 87 -14.27 -2.77 -6.86
N ALA A 88 -14.72 -1.50 -6.82
CA ALA A 88 -15.86 -1.02 -7.60
C ALA A 88 -15.67 -1.07 -9.13
N ASP A 89 -14.43 -1.02 -9.60
CA ASP A 89 -14.05 -1.05 -11.01
C ASP A 89 -13.56 -2.45 -11.49
N VAL A 90 -13.84 -3.49 -10.68
CA VAL A 90 -13.56 -4.89 -11.02
C VAL A 90 -14.91 -5.61 -11.25
N PRO A 91 -15.00 -6.60 -12.17
CA PRO A 91 -16.22 -7.36 -12.34
C PRO A 91 -16.75 -7.94 -11.02
N GLU A 92 -18.07 -7.84 -10.80
CA GLU A 92 -18.73 -8.22 -9.53
C GLU A 92 -18.40 -9.64 -9.09
N THR A 93 -18.37 -10.59 -10.03
CA THR A 93 -18.03 -12.00 -9.73
C THR A 93 -16.60 -12.14 -9.20
N LYS A 94 -15.65 -11.35 -9.73
CA LYS A 94 -14.27 -11.32 -9.26
C LYS A 94 -14.18 -10.64 -7.90
N ALA A 95 -14.89 -9.54 -7.69
CA ALA A 95 -14.95 -8.85 -6.41
C ALA A 95 -15.56 -9.73 -5.31
N ALA A 96 -16.62 -10.50 -5.63
CA ALA A 96 -17.19 -11.47 -4.70
C ALA A 96 -16.17 -12.55 -4.28
N PHE A 97 -15.44 -13.11 -5.24
CA PHE A 97 -14.35 -14.06 -4.93
C PHE A 97 -13.27 -13.43 -4.05
N MET A 98 -12.88 -12.18 -4.33
CA MET A 98 -11.90 -11.46 -3.51
C MET A 98 -12.41 -11.22 -2.09
N ALA A 99 -13.69 -10.89 -1.92
CA ALA A 99 -14.32 -10.70 -0.62
C ALA A 99 -14.25 -11.95 0.26
N GLU A 100 -14.54 -13.12 -0.31
CA GLU A 100 -14.45 -14.41 0.41
C GLU A 100 -12.99 -14.88 0.65
N SER A 101 -12.04 -14.34 -0.12
CA SER A 101 -10.62 -14.70 -0.05
C SER A 101 -9.78 -13.73 0.78
N GLN A 102 -10.40 -12.82 1.53
CA GLN A 102 -9.69 -11.83 2.33
C GLN A 102 -8.76 -12.49 3.35
N VAL A 103 -7.55 -11.95 3.48
CA VAL A 103 -6.67 -12.23 4.60
C VAL A 103 -6.89 -11.14 5.65
N LEU A 104 -7.25 -11.55 6.85
CA LEU A 104 -7.54 -10.62 7.94
C LEU A 104 -6.28 -9.88 8.37
N ILE A 105 -6.41 -8.59 8.67
CA ILE A 105 -5.31 -7.78 9.16
C ILE A 105 -5.38 -7.65 10.68
N SER A 106 -4.28 -7.90 11.38
CA SER A 106 -4.22 -7.73 12.83
C SER A 106 -4.34 -6.24 13.21
N GLY A 107 -5.19 -5.93 14.18
CA GLY A 107 -5.32 -4.59 14.74
C GLY A 107 -4.01 -4.06 15.32
N ASP A 108 -3.21 -4.91 15.96
CA ASP A 108 -1.88 -4.54 16.45
C ASP A 108 -0.95 -4.09 15.32
N SER A 109 -1.00 -4.80 14.17
CA SER A 109 -0.22 -4.41 13.00
C SER A 109 -0.66 -3.07 12.45
N PHE A 110 -1.97 -2.81 12.42
CA PHE A 110 -2.55 -1.57 11.89
C PHE A 110 -2.26 -0.35 12.78
N THR A 111 -2.14 -0.56 14.09
CA THR A 111 -1.82 0.47 15.09
C THR A 111 -0.33 0.63 15.36
N SER A 112 0.51 -0.28 14.85
CA SER A 112 1.96 -0.20 15.04
C SER A 112 2.57 1.01 14.36
N ALA A 113 3.27 1.84 15.13
CA ALA A 113 3.92 3.04 14.63
C ALA A 113 5.21 2.70 13.85
N ILE A 114 5.40 3.41 12.73
CA ILE A 114 6.64 3.36 11.94
C ILE A 114 7.77 4.02 12.72
N LYS A 115 8.94 3.38 12.72
CA LYS A 115 10.14 3.88 13.42
C LYS A 115 11.06 4.65 12.48
N SER A 116 11.32 4.07 11.32
CA SER A 116 12.28 4.61 10.34
C SER A 116 11.72 4.52 8.93
N PRO A 117 11.04 5.55 8.44
CA PRO A 117 10.43 5.51 7.12
C PRO A 117 11.49 5.60 6.01
N ALA A 118 11.63 4.51 5.26
CA ALA A 118 12.63 4.36 4.21
C ALA A 118 12.46 5.35 3.04
N TRP A 119 11.24 5.84 2.81
CA TRP A 119 10.97 6.84 1.77
C TRP A 119 11.72 8.18 2.02
N LYS A 120 12.26 8.43 3.23
CA LYS A 120 13.12 9.58 3.50
C LYS A 120 14.48 9.50 2.81
N SER A 121 14.93 8.29 2.48
CA SER A 121 16.24 8.05 1.87
C SER A 121 16.21 7.27 0.56
N LYS A 122 15.08 6.63 0.25
CA LYS A 122 14.93 5.81 -0.96
C LYS A 122 14.06 6.52 -2.00
N PRO A 123 14.42 6.46 -3.29
CA PRO A 123 13.54 6.93 -4.36
C PRO A 123 12.20 6.22 -4.30
N SER A 124 11.12 6.98 -4.42
CA SER A 124 9.77 6.47 -4.23
C SER A 124 8.86 6.84 -5.40
N TRP A 125 7.94 5.94 -5.72
CA TRP A 125 6.86 6.11 -6.71
C TRP A 125 5.52 5.86 -6.04
N TYR A 126 4.50 6.56 -6.50
CA TYR A 126 3.17 6.45 -5.91
C TYR A 126 2.09 6.46 -6.98
N MET A 127 1.15 5.51 -6.91
CA MET A 127 -0.09 5.50 -7.67
C MET A 127 -1.24 5.85 -6.73
N VAL A 128 -1.86 7.00 -6.96
CA VAL A 128 -3.07 7.44 -6.26
C VAL A 128 -4.29 6.90 -6.98
N ALA A 129 -5.18 6.25 -6.24
CA ALA A 129 -6.48 5.78 -6.75
C ALA A 129 -7.56 6.83 -6.44
N THR A 130 -7.99 7.59 -7.45
CA THR A 130 -8.83 8.78 -7.22
C THR A 130 -10.27 8.50 -6.81
N ALA A 131 -10.74 7.26 -6.96
CA ALA A 131 -12.05 6.78 -6.51
C ALA A 131 -11.92 5.79 -5.33
N ASP A 132 -10.78 5.76 -4.65
CA ASP A 132 -10.57 4.92 -3.47
C ASP A 132 -11.51 5.34 -2.33
N ARG A 133 -12.17 4.34 -1.73
CA ARG A 133 -13.05 4.51 -0.58
C ARG A 133 -12.46 3.89 0.70
N SER A 134 -11.37 3.12 0.57
CA SER A 134 -10.69 2.44 1.67
C SER A 134 -9.54 3.28 2.25
N ILE A 135 -8.86 4.06 1.41
CA ILE A 135 -7.98 5.16 1.83
C ILE A 135 -8.52 6.43 1.16
N ASN A 136 -8.58 7.53 1.90
CA ASN A 136 -9.01 8.79 1.30
C ASN A 136 -7.97 9.25 0.25
N PRO A 137 -8.37 9.53 -1.02
CA PRO A 137 -7.44 9.94 -2.07
C PRO A 137 -6.60 11.19 -1.73
N ASP A 138 -7.14 12.12 -0.96
CA ASP A 138 -6.37 13.30 -0.53
C ASP A 138 -5.29 12.93 0.49
N GLN A 139 -5.53 11.87 1.26
CA GLN A 139 -4.52 11.30 2.14
C GLN A 139 -3.41 10.59 1.37
N GLU A 140 -3.76 9.85 0.32
CA GLU A 140 -2.79 9.27 -0.60
C GLU A 140 -1.91 10.35 -1.24
N ARG A 141 -2.52 11.45 -1.73
CA ARG A 141 -1.80 12.61 -2.28
C ARG A 141 -0.87 13.26 -1.26
N MET A 142 -1.33 13.42 -0.03
CA MET A 142 -0.53 13.98 1.05
C MET A 142 0.69 13.10 1.35
N MET A 143 0.52 11.79 1.45
CA MET A 143 1.61 10.85 1.69
C MET A 143 2.58 10.78 0.51
N ALA A 144 2.08 10.76 -0.73
CA ALA A 144 2.89 10.78 -1.95
C ALA A 144 3.77 12.05 -2.03
N LYS A 145 3.17 13.22 -1.75
CA LYS A 145 3.88 14.51 -1.72
C LYS A 145 4.95 14.54 -0.63
N ARG A 146 4.62 14.07 0.58
CA ARG A 146 5.53 14.03 1.72
C ARG A 146 6.74 13.12 1.44
N ALA A 147 6.50 11.97 0.81
CA ALA A 147 7.55 11.05 0.40
C ALA A 147 8.35 11.53 -0.83
N ASN A 148 8.05 12.72 -1.37
CA ASN A 148 8.64 13.22 -2.63
C ASN A 148 8.57 12.18 -3.75
N ALA A 149 7.49 11.41 -3.80
CA ALA A 149 7.33 10.31 -4.73
C ALA A 149 6.98 10.82 -6.15
N LYS A 150 7.50 10.13 -7.17
CA LYS A 150 7.03 10.30 -8.55
C LYS A 150 5.62 9.73 -8.64
N THR A 151 4.63 10.62 -8.75
CA THR A 151 3.22 10.28 -8.56
C THR A 151 2.48 10.23 -9.89
N ILE A 152 1.63 9.21 -10.05
CA ILE A 152 0.57 9.15 -11.07
C ILE A 152 -0.78 9.00 -10.36
N GLU A 153 -1.83 9.50 -11.00
CA GLU A 153 -3.21 9.30 -10.54
C GLU A 153 -3.99 8.49 -11.58
N VAL A 154 -4.80 7.55 -11.11
CA VAL A 154 -5.70 6.74 -11.93
C VAL A 154 -7.10 6.78 -11.35
N ASN A 155 -8.11 6.81 -12.23
CA ASN A 155 -9.51 6.74 -11.80
C ASN A 155 -9.88 5.28 -11.49
N SER A 156 -9.52 4.83 -10.31
CA SER A 156 -9.69 3.46 -9.84
C SER A 156 -10.23 3.42 -8.42
N SER A 157 -10.87 2.31 -8.09
CA SER A 157 -11.11 1.90 -6.70
C SER A 157 -9.79 1.53 -6.02
N HIS A 158 -9.85 1.02 -4.78
CA HIS A 158 -8.67 0.64 -3.99
C HIS A 158 -7.75 -0.38 -4.67
N VAL A 159 -8.24 -1.16 -5.64
CA VAL A 159 -7.50 -2.25 -6.29
C VAL A 159 -6.93 -1.85 -7.65
N ALA A 160 -6.34 -0.67 -7.75
CA ALA A 160 -5.79 -0.10 -8.98
C ALA A 160 -4.86 -1.07 -9.76
N TYR A 161 -4.11 -1.92 -9.07
CA TYR A 161 -3.24 -2.92 -9.70
C TYR A 161 -4.00 -4.01 -10.47
N ILE A 162 -5.30 -4.19 -10.17
CA ILE A 162 -6.19 -5.13 -10.87
C ILE A 162 -6.87 -4.48 -12.06
N SER A 163 -7.38 -3.26 -11.88
CA SER A 163 -8.14 -2.54 -12.91
C SER A 163 -7.25 -1.77 -13.89
N HIS A 164 -6.06 -1.35 -13.44
CA HIS A 164 -5.05 -0.60 -14.22
C HIS A 164 -3.69 -1.31 -14.25
N PRO A 165 -3.63 -2.59 -14.70
CA PRO A 165 -2.40 -3.39 -14.61
C PRO A 165 -1.27 -2.84 -15.48
N LYS A 166 -1.58 -2.17 -16.60
CA LYS A 166 -0.56 -1.59 -17.50
C LYS A 166 0.12 -0.39 -16.88
N GLU A 167 -0.65 0.51 -16.27
CA GLU A 167 -0.17 1.69 -15.57
C GLU A 167 0.64 1.27 -14.33
N THR A 168 0.17 0.26 -13.63
CA THR A 168 0.88 -0.34 -12.48
C THR A 168 2.23 -0.93 -12.89
N ALA A 169 2.26 -1.76 -13.93
CA ALA A 169 3.50 -2.35 -14.45
C ALA A 169 4.49 -1.27 -14.88
N LYS A 170 4.01 -0.27 -15.63
CA LYS A 170 4.84 0.86 -16.08
C LYS A 170 5.45 1.64 -14.91
N LEU A 171 4.68 1.86 -13.84
CA LEU A 171 5.19 2.56 -12.64
C LEU A 171 6.30 1.75 -11.96
N ILE A 172 6.12 0.42 -11.85
CA ILE A 172 7.12 -0.49 -11.28
C ILE A 172 8.39 -0.54 -12.16
N GLU A 173 8.23 -0.62 -13.48
CA GLU A 173 9.35 -0.59 -14.44
C GLU A 173 10.15 0.71 -14.36
N GLN A 174 9.47 1.86 -14.21
CA GLN A 174 10.13 3.13 -14.00
C GLN A 174 10.95 3.15 -12.71
N ALA A 175 10.43 2.57 -11.63
CA ALA A 175 11.16 2.44 -10.38
C ALA A 175 12.40 1.55 -10.55
N ALA A 176 12.25 0.41 -11.23
CA ALA A 176 13.33 -0.54 -11.47
C ALA A 176 14.45 0.02 -12.35
N THR A 177 14.10 0.77 -13.41
CA THR A 177 15.09 1.36 -14.34
C THR A 177 15.76 2.63 -13.80
N SER A 178 15.12 3.33 -12.86
CA SER A 178 15.67 4.53 -12.22
C SER A 178 16.45 4.23 -10.95
N ALA A 179 16.41 2.99 -10.45
CA ALA A 179 17.14 2.58 -9.27
C ALA A 179 18.67 2.58 -9.57
N PRO A 180 19.51 3.19 -8.73
CA PRO A 180 20.95 3.15 -8.92
C PRO A 180 21.41 1.69 -8.88
N VAL A 181 22.05 1.26 -9.96
CA VAL A 181 22.77 -0.03 -9.99
C VAL A 181 24.04 0.20 -9.17
N HIS A 182 24.07 -0.27 -7.94
CA HIS A 182 25.31 -0.34 -7.20
C HIS A 182 26.19 -1.41 -7.86
N GLN A 183 27.22 -0.95 -8.59
CA GLN A 183 28.31 -1.80 -9.10
C GLN A 183 29.16 -2.29 -7.94
#